data_c9270e52415162358fcab89bbc7107c8
#
_entry.id   c9270e52415162358fcab89bbc7107c8
#
_cell.length_a   1.000
_cell.length_b   1.000
_cell.length_c   1.000
_cell.angle_alpha   90.00
_cell.angle_beta   90.00
_cell.angle_gamma   90.00
#
_symmetry.space_group_name_H-M   'P 1'
#
loop_
_entity.id
_entity.type
_entity.pdbx_description
1 polymer ?
#
loop_
_entity_poly.entity_id
_entity_poly.type
_entity_poly.pdbx_seq_one_letter_code
_entity_poly.pdbx_strand_id
1 'polypeptide(L)'
;MEYKLESFVWEFTMGCNMRCRHCASACKERLPDELTTEESLALVDDIALLKPKWMSFSGGEPLLRDDWYEIAKKIQSYGIDVRMITNGSLINEDCVQRMKDAGMSIISVSMDGTREIYNYIRGGDFYSLAENALSLLGKAGIASGSNTTVIKENIDNLPELRNELVRMGVRSWQIQPGLPDGNLAENRESILEPDDFLKLIDFAYEENKKGDIYVALAEDIGYYTRKEIITRKAALQSDKLPVWDGCNAGIRSLGISHNGDITGCTSIRRKGFIEGNVRSRRVSDIWTDENSFAWRRQLSQDKLKGFCKTCIYKNCLGGCSNVRLTMHDDLFAENKYCVYNLQKNISA
;
A
#
# COMPACT_ATOMS: atom_id res chain seq x y z
N MET A 1 9.59 -1.58 -25.21
CA MET A 1 8.30 -2.08 -24.67
C MET A 1 7.60 -0.88 -24.05
N GLU A 2 6.36 -0.59 -24.44
CA GLU A 2 5.64 0.57 -23.90
C GLU A 2 5.00 0.18 -22.55
N TYR A 3 5.44 0.84 -21.46
CA TYR A 3 4.91 0.61 -20.13
C TYR A 3 3.66 1.48 -19.91
N LYS A 4 2.52 0.86 -19.62
CA LYS A 4 1.27 1.57 -19.35
C LYS A 4 1.12 1.83 -17.86
N LEU A 5 1.00 3.10 -17.47
CA LEU A 5 0.67 3.46 -16.10
C LEU A 5 -0.79 3.08 -15.81
N GLU A 6 -1.01 2.22 -14.82
CA GLU A 6 -2.36 1.82 -14.39
C GLU A 6 -2.80 2.54 -13.13
N SER A 7 -1.85 2.84 -12.24
CA SER A 7 -2.15 3.46 -10.96
C SER A 7 -0.97 4.24 -10.40
N PHE A 8 -1.27 5.15 -9.46
CA PHE A 8 -0.23 5.77 -8.64
C PHE A 8 -0.69 5.96 -7.21
N VAL A 9 0.28 5.98 -6.30
CA VAL A 9 0.09 6.32 -4.90
C VAL A 9 0.81 7.63 -4.64
N TRP A 10 0.12 8.58 -4.05
CA TRP A 10 0.68 9.86 -3.69
C TRP A 10 0.81 9.99 -2.17
N GLU A 11 2.03 10.01 -1.69
CA GLU A 11 2.36 10.36 -0.32
C GLU A 11 2.19 11.88 -0.17
N PHE A 12 0.95 12.29 0.08
CA PHE A 12 0.43 13.63 -0.15
C PHE A 12 0.99 14.68 0.82
N THR A 13 1.30 14.23 2.03
CA THR A 13 1.90 15.05 3.10
C THR A 13 2.70 14.17 4.04
N MET A 14 3.68 14.75 4.73
CA MET A 14 4.36 14.13 5.87
C MET A 14 3.73 14.53 7.21
N GLY A 15 2.79 15.50 7.19
CA GLY A 15 2.00 15.87 8.36
C GLY A 15 1.10 14.71 8.81
N CYS A 16 1.13 14.38 10.10
CA CYS A 16 0.25 13.38 10.69
C CYS A 16 -0.08 13.74 12.12
N ASN A 17 -1.32 13.53 12.53
CA ASN A 17 -1.79 13.73 13.90
C ASN A 17 -1.64 12.49 14.79
N MET A 18 -1.07 11.41 14.28
CA MET A 18 -0.72 10.19 15.02
C MET A 18 0.79 9.94 15.04
N ARG A 19 1.25 9.11 15.99
CA ARG A 19 2.66 8.73 16.18
C ARG A 19 2.79 7.21 16.25
N CYS A 20 2.35 6.53 15.18
CA CYS A 20 2.27 5.08 15.14
C CYS A 20 3.65 4.42 15.26
N ARG A 21 3.74 3.37 16.09
CA ARG A 21 4.98 2.59 16.32
C ARG A 21 5.51 1.93 15.06
N HIS A 22 4.63 1.53 14.16
CA HIS A 22 4.95 0.82 12.91
C HIS A 22 5.02 1.73 11.67
N CYS A 23 4.97 3.07 11.83
CA CYS A 23 4.90 3.97 10.70
C CYS A 23 6.16 3.92 9.84
N ALA A 24 6.04 3.39 8.62
CA ALA A 24 7.15 3.29 7.68
C ALA A 24 7.65 4.65 7.16
N SER A 25 6.78 5.67 7.15
CA SER A 25 7.12 7.04 6.75
C SER A 25 7.65 7.89 7.90
N ALA A 26 7.53 7.42 9.16
CA ALA A 26 7.86 8.19 10.37
C ALA A 26 7.26 9.61 10.36
N CYS A 27 6.04 9.75 9.82
CA CYS A 27 5.35 11.01 9.63
C CYS A 27 5.11 11.74 10.96
N LYS A 28 5.31 13.05 10.95
CA LYS A 28 5.14 13.92 12.12
C LYS A 28 4.52 15.25 11.72
N GLU A 29 5.34 16.25 11.49
CA GLU A 29 4.95 17.57 11.06
C GLU A 29 4.96 17.66 9.53
N ARG A 30 4.17 18.56 8.99
CA ARG A 30 4.23 18.93 7.59
C ARG A 30 5.62 19.48 7.26
N LEU A 31 6.20 19.03 6.15
CA LEU A 31 7.51 19.47 5.70
C LEU A 31 7.42 20.73 4.83
N PRO A 32 8.41 21.63 4.90
CA PRO A 32 8.36 22.90 4.18
C PRO A 32 8.51 22.77 2.65
N ASP A 33 9.00 21.63 2.18
CA ASP A 33 9.21 21.30 0.76
C ASP A 33 8.05 20.53 0.13
N GLU A 34 6.93 20.34 0.83
CA GLU A 34 5.72 19.76 0.26
C GLU A 34 5.23 20.56 -0.95
N LEU A 35 4.65 19.88 -1.94
CA LEU A 35 4.07 20.54 -3.10
C LEU A 35 2.97 21.51 -2.67
N THR A 36 2.98 22.72 -3.26
CA THR A 36 1.88 23.68 -3.10
C THR A 36 0.62 23.18 -3.81
N THR A 37 -0.50 23.84 -3.61
CA THR A 37 -1.75 23.52 -4.32
C THR A 37 -1.57 23.67 -5.83
N GLU A 38 -0.93 24.76 -6.28
CA GLU A 38 -0.67 25.03 -7.70
C GLU A 38 0.24 23.96 -8.31
N GLU A 39 1.34 23.58 -7.64
CA GLU A 39 2.22 22.50 -8.08
C GLU A 39 1.47 21.16 -8.13
N SER A 40 0.61 20.91 -7.16
CA SER A 40 -0.21 19.69 -7.10
C SER A 40 -1.22 19.62 -8.25
N LEU A 41 -1.88 20.72 -8.59
CA LEU A 41 -2.81 20.79 -9.72
C LEU A 41 -2.09 20.64 -11.06
N ALA A 42 -0.91 21.24 -11.21
CA ALA A 42 -0.07 21.08 -12.40
C ALA A 42 0.42 19.63 -12.57
N LEU A 43 0.80 18.97 -11.47
CA LEU A 43 1.14 17.55 -11.47
C LEU A 43 -0.03 16.68 -11.94
N VAL A 44 -1.26 16.97 -11.48
CA VAL A 44 -2.47 16.25 -11.93
C VAL A 44 -2.68 16.40 -13.42
N ASP A 45 -2.52 17.61 -13.98
CA ASP A 45 -2.66 17.85 -15.43
C ASP A 45 -1.64 17.01 -16.24
N ASP A 46 -0.43 16.89 -15.73
CA ASP A 46 0.63 16.13 -16.41
C ASP A 46 0.42 14.60 -16.31
N ILE A 47 0.15 14.07 -15.12
CA ILE A 47 -0.04 12.64 -14.94
C ILE A 47 -1.29 12.11 -15.65
N ALA A 48 -2.31 12.96 -15.83
CA ALA A 48 -3.52 12.61 -16.57
C ALA A 48 -3.25 12.25 -18.04
N LEU A 49 -2.16 12.74 -18.64
CA LEU A 49 -1.72 12.37 -19.98
C LEU A 49 -1.37 10.88 -20.10
N LEU A 50 -0.93 10.26 -19.01
CA LEU A 50 -0.62 8.84 -18.93
C LEU A 50 -1.85 7.95 -18.75
N LYS A 51 -3.04 8.56 -18.54
CA LYS A 51 -4.35 7.90 -18.38
C LYS A 51 -4.35 6.75 -17.37
N PRO A 52 -3.87 6.97 -16.13
CA PRO A 52 -3.98 5.97 -15.09
C PRO A 52 -5.46 5.69 -14.78
N LYS A 53 -5.76 4.47 -14.32
CA LYS A 53 -7.13 4.07 -13.99
C LYS A 53 -7.57 4.61 -12.62
N TRP A 54 -6.65 4.58 -11.65
CA TRP A 54 -6.92 5.00 -10.28
C TRP A 54 -5.68 5.56 -9.59
N MET A 55 -5.93 6.32 -8.54
CA MET A 55 -4.90 6.79 -7.62
C MET A 55 -5.35 6.66 -6.17
N SER A 56 -4.38 6.66 -5.25
CA SER A 56 -4.67 6.72 -3.83
C SER A 56 -3.86 7.81 -3.15
N PHE A 57 -4.55 8.70 -2.42
CA PHE A 57 -3.89 9.54 -1.44
C PHE A 57 -3.43 8.69 -0.26
N SER A 58 -2.19 8.94 0.17
CA SER A 58 -1.53 8.32 1.31
C SER A 58 -0.61 9.37 1.95
N GLY A 59 0.34 8.92 2.78
CA GLY A 59 1.35 9.80 3.38
C GLY A 59 1.32 9.72 4.89
N GLY A 60 1.33 10.90 5.56
CA GLY A 60 0.91 11.06 6.94
C GLY A 60 -0.61 10.87 7.03
N GLU A 61 -1.32 11.96 7.32
CA GLU A 61 -2.77 11.97 7.23
C GLU A 61 -3.20 12.92 6.09
N PRO A 62 -3.71 12.39 4.97
CA PRO A 62 -4.07 13.24 3.82
C PRO A 62 -5.09 14.32 4.14
N LEU A 63 -6.01 14.08 5.08
CA LEU A 63 -7.04 15.02 5.48
C LEU A 63 -6.51 16.24 6.27
N LEU A 64 -5.22 16.27 6.62
CA LEU A 64 -4.56 17.45 7.18
C LEU A 64 -4.20 18.51 6.12
N ARG A 65 -4.24 18.19 4.83
CA ARG A 65 -4.08 19.19 3.78
C ARG A 65 -5.45 19.76 3.41
N ASP A 66 -5.59 21.08 3.49
CA ASP A 66 -6.88 21.76 3.22
C ASP A 66 -7.32 21.64 1.76
N ASP A 67 -6.35 21.48 0.85
CA ASP A 67 -6.55 21.43 -0.61
C ASP A 67 -6.87 20.02 -1.15
N TRP A 68 -6.93 18.98 -0.29
CA TRP A 68 -7.22 17.62 -0.73
C TRP A 68 -8.49 17.50 -1.58
N TYR A 69 -9.51 18.27 -1.22
CA TYR A 69 -10.80 18.24 -1.91
C TYR A 69 -10.71 18.78 -3.34
N GLU A 70 -10.05 19.93 -3.51
CA GLU A 70 -9.85 20.56 -4.81
C GLU A 70 -9.03 19.65 -5.74
N ILE A 71 -7.96 19.08 -5.22
CA ILE A 71 -7.07 18.18 -5.97
C ILE A 71 -7.80 16.88 -6.33
N ALA A 72 -8.59 16.30 -5.40
CA ALA A 72 -9.39 15.11 -5.68
C ALA A 72 -10.41 15.35 -6.81
N LYS A 73 -11.11 16.49 -6.79
CA LYS A 73 -12.04 16.89 -7.88
C LYS A 73 -11.33 17.04 -9.21
N LYS A 74 -10.14 17.64 -9.21
CA LYS A 74 -9.34 17.81 -10.42
C LYS A 74 -8.95 16.45 -11.00
N ILE A 75 -8.49 15.50 -10.17
CA ILE A 75 -8.14 14.15 -10.59
C ILE A 75 -9.36 13.43 -11.17
N GLN A 76 -10.47 13.49 -10.47
CA GLN A 76 -11.72 12.87 -10.89
C GLN A 76 -12.24 13.45 -12.22
N SER A 77 -12.03 14.74 -12.49
CA SER A 77 -12.44 15.39 -13.76
C SER A 77 -11.74 14.81 -14.99
N TYR A 78 -10.59 14.12 -14.81
CA TYR A 78 -9.91 13.35 -15.86
C TYR A 78 -10.40 11.90 -15.97
N GLY A 79 -11.42 11.50 -15.20
CA GLY A 79 -11.91 10.12 -15.16
C GLY A 79 -11.00 9.14 -14.43
N ILE A 80 -10.10 9.64 -13.60
CA ILE A 80 -9.21 8.83 -12.76
C ILE A 80 -9.95 8.55 -11.45
N ASP A 81 -10.08 7.28 -11.09
CA ASP A 81 -10.71 6.85 -9.84
C ASP A 81 -9.89 7.29 -8.62
N VAL A 82 -10.49 8.07 -7.73
CA VAL A 82 -9.82 8.66 -6.56
C VAL A 82 -10.11 7.85 -5.31
N ARG A 83 -9.05 7.43 -4.65
CA ARG A 83 -9.07 6.66 -3.40
C ARG A 83 -8.26 7.35 -2.31
N MET A 84 -8.46 6.95 -1.07
CA MET A 84 -7.70 7.48 0.06
C MET A 84 -7.43 6.40 1.10
N ILE A 85 -6.23 6.43 1.66
CA ILE A 85 -5.87 5.71 2.88
C ILE A 85 -5.73 6.76 3.98
N THR A 86 -6.49 6.60 5.07
CA THR A 86 -6.57 7.56 6.17
C THR A 86 -6.55 6.83 7.51
N ASN A 87 -6.14 7.51 8.57
CA ASN A 87 -6.29 7.03 9.93
C ASN A 87 -7.74 7.21 10.46
N GLY A 88 -8.59 7.91 9.74
CA GLY A 88 -10.01 8.10 10.03
C GLY A 88 -10.33 9.16 11.09
N SER A 89 -9.34 9.67 11.82
CA SER A 89 -9.59 10.55 12.97
C SER A 89 -10.22 11.91 12.63
N LEU A 90 -10.11 12.35 11.38
CA LEU A 90 -10.64 13.61 10.89
C LEU A 90 -11.94 13.45 10.08
N ILE A 91 -12.44 12.23 9.93
CA ILE A 91 -13.68 11.98 9.20
C ILE A 91 -14.89 12.36 10.05
N ASN A 92 -15.63 13.34 9.60
CA ASN A 92 -16.92 13.78 10.11
C ASN A 92 -17.94 13.87 8.95
N GLU A 93 -19.18 14.25 9.22
CA GLU A 93 -20.25 14.31 8.22
C GLU A 93 -19.92 15.27 7.05
N ASP A 94 -19.31 16.43 7.34
CA ASP A 94 -18.88 17.38 6.31
C ASP A 94 -17.77 16.79 5.44
N CYS A 95 -16.79 16.16 6.04
CA CYS A 95 -15.72 15.47 5.32
C CYS A 95 -16.28 14.38 4.40
N VAL A 96 -17.22 13.57 4.89
CA VAL A 96 -17.90 12.53 4.08
C VAL A 96 -18.69 13.14 2.91
N GLN A 97 -19.37 14.26 3.13
CA GLN A 97 -20.07 14.95 2.05
C GLN A 97 -19.09 15.46 0.98
N ARG A 98 -17.98 16.05 1.39
CA ARG A 98 -16.92 16.50 0.46
C ARG A 98 -16.29 15.32 -0.30
N MET A 99 -16.09 14.17 0.33
CA MET A 99 -15.62 12.95 -0.34
C MET A 99 -16.58 12.49 -1.44
N LYS A 100 -17.88 12.52 -1.16
CA LYS A 100 -18.93 12.22 -2.17
C LYS A 100 -18.91 13.21 -3.33
N ASP A 101 -18.86 14.50 -3.02
CA ASP A 101 -18.84 15.56 -4.02
C ASP A 101 -17.58 15.53 -4.89
N ALA A 102 -16.47 15.06 -4.34
CA ALA A 102 -15.23 14.80 -5.08
C ALA A 102 -15.26 13.49 -5.88
N GLY A 103 -16.32 12.71 -5.80
CA GLY A 103 -16.46 11.43 -6.52
C GLY A 103 -15.47 10.37 -6.07
N MET A 104 -15.04 10.41 -4.80
CA MET A 104 -14.11 9.41 -4.27
C MET A 104 -14.78 8.04 -4.17
N SER A 105 -14.13 6.99 -4.66
CA SER A 105 -14.73 5.67 -4.81
C SER A 105 -14.53 4.76 -3.61
N ILE A 106 -13.31 4.77 -3.04
CA ILE A 106 -12.95 3.88 -1.93
C ILE A 106 -12.16 4.68 -0.88
N ILE A 107 -12.60 4.61 0.36
CA ILE A 107 -11.87 5.15 1.51
C ILE A 107 -11.45 3.98 2.41
N SER A 108 -10.16 3.79 2.55
CA SER A 108 -9.60 2.75 3.42
C SER A 108 -9.19 3.36 4.75
N VAL A 109 -9.83 2.92 5.83
CA VAL A 109 -9.49 3.34 7.19
C VAL A 109 -8.50 2.33 7.78
N SER A 110 -7.41 2.85 8.32
CA SER A 110 -6.39 2.01 8.94
C SER A 110 -6.90 1.42 10.27
N MET A 111 -6.89 0.09 10.40
CA MET A 111 -7.27 -0.64 11.62
C MET A 111 -6.23 -1.72 11.90
N ASP A 112 -5.43 -1.57 12.96
CA ASP A 112 -4.30 -2.47 13.24
C ASP A 112 -4.54 -3.43 14.41
N GLY A 113 -5.76 -3.52 14.92
CA GLY A 113 -6.13 -4.41 16.01
C GLY A 113 -7.45 -4.02 16.66
N THR A 114 -7.89 -4.81 17.61
CA THR A 114 -8.94 -4.42 18.54
C THR A 114 -8.50 -3.24 19.39
N ARG A 115 -9.42 -2.57 20.09
CA ARG A 115 -9.20 -1.27 20.75
C ARG A 115 -7.87 -1.12 21.48
N GLU A 116 -7.51 -2.08 22.31
CA GLU A 116 -6.29 -2.02 23.13
C GLU A 116 -5.03 -2.04 22.27
N ILE A 117 -4.95 -3.01 21.35
CA ILE A 117 -3.81 -3.20 20.44
C ILE A 117 -3.73 -2.04 19.45
N TYR A 118 -4.86 -1.61 18.92
CA TYR A 118 -4.92 -0.46 18.02
C TYR A 118 -4.35 0.80 18.69
N ASN A 119 -4.85 1.14 19.88
CA ASN A 119 -4.43 2.34 20.61
C ASN A 119 -2.94 2.27 20.99
N TYR A 120 -2.43 1.09 21.36
CA TYR A 120 -1.01 0.87 21.61
C TYR A 120 -0.16 1.12 20.36
N ILE A 121 -0.54 0.54 19.22
CA ILE A 121 0.20 0.68 17.96
C ILE A 121 0.13 2.11 17.44
N ARG A 122 -1.04 2.76 17.51
CA ARG A 122 -1.27 4.12 16.99
C ARG A 122 -0.76 5.22 17.92
N GLY A 123 -0.38 4.89 19.14
CA GLY A 123 0.21 5.81 20.10
C GLY A 123 -0.78 6.78 20.75
N GLY A 124 -2.06 6.40 20.89
CA GLY A 124 -3.09 7.21 21.52
C GLY A 124 -4.49 6.56 21.45
N ASP A 125 -5.47 7.14 22.11
CA ASP A 125 -6.87 6.66 22.12
C ASP A 125 -7.62 7.12 20.86
N PHE A 126 -7.37 6.45 19.74
CA PHE A 126 -7.95 6.80 18.43
C PHE A 126 -8.94 5.79 17.88
N TYR A 127 -9.09 4.63 18.53
CA TYR A 127 -9.95 3.54 18.03
C TYR A 127 -11.39 3.99 17.75
N SER A 128 -12.01 4.71 18.69
CA SER A 128 -13.40 5.18 18.52
C SER A 128 -13.57 6.14 17.34
N LEU A 129 -12.52 6.92 16.99
CA LEU A 129 -12.56 7.82 15.83
C LEU A 129 -12.54 7.02 14.52
N ALA A 130 -11.70 5.98 14.44
CA ALA A 130 -11.65 5.12 13.27
C ALA A 130 -12.94 4.29 13.10
N GLU A 131 -13.52 3.76 14.21
CA GLU A 131 -14.81 3.08 14.22
C GLU A 131 -15.95 4.01 13.75
N ASN A 132 -15.98 5.25 14.24
CA ASN A 132 -16.95 6.25 13.80
C ASN A 132 -16.80 6.60 12.32
N ALA A 133 -15.56 6.73 11.84
CA ALA A 133 -15.28 6.99 10.43
C ALA A 133 -15.88 5.90 9.52
N LEU A 134 -15.65 4.63 9.82
CA LEU A 134 -16.24 3.50 9.09
C LEU A 134 -17.77 3.54 9.12
N SER A 135 -18.37 3.88 10.27
CA SER A 135 -19.82 4.04 10.41
C SER A 135 -20.37 5.15 9.51
N LEU A 136 -19.72 6.33 9.51
CA LEU A 136 -20.14 7.47 8.68
C LEU A 136 -20.02 7.17 7.18
N LEU A 137 -18.92 6.55 6.75
CA LEU A 137 -18.72 6.12 5.36
C LEU A 137 -19.79 5.13 4.93
N GLY A 138 -20.08 4.13 5.78
CA GLY A 138 -21.13 3.14 5.50
C GLY A 138 -22.52 3.76 5.36
N LYS A 139 -22.91 4.67 6.28
CA LYS A 139 -24.19 5.41 6.21
C LYS A 139 -24.31 6.26 4.95
N ALA A 140 -23.19 6.81 4.47
CA ALA A 140 -23.16 7.63 3.27
C ALA A 140 -23.13 6.80 1.96
N GLY A 141 -22.99 5.48 2.05
CA GLY A 141 -22.87 4.60 0.90
C GLY A 141 -21.55 4.70 0.15
N ILE A 142 -20.50 5.23 0.81
CA ILE A 142 -19.12 5.22 0.27
C ILE A 142 -18.52 3.85 0.55
N ALA A 143 -17.94 3.22 -0.49
CA ALA A 143 -17.26 1.96 -0.29
C ALA A 143 -16.05 2.15 0.66
N SER A 144 -16.07 1.45 1.80
CA SER A 144 -15.02 1.51 2.79
C SER A 144 -14.24 0.20 2.84
N GLY A 145 -12.92 0.33 2.90
CA GLY A 145 -11.98 -0.74 3.16
C GLY A 145 -11.28 -0.55 4.50
N SER A 146 -10.47 -1.54 4.85
CA SER A 146 -9.52 -1.41 5.94
C SER A 146 -8.12 -1.85 5.51
N ASN A 147 -7.11 -1.21 6.07
CA ASN A 147 -5.72 -1.60 5.91
C ASN A 147 -5.12 -1.89 7.28
N THR A 148 -4.43 -3.03 7.39
CA THR A 148 -3.70 -3.43 8.60
C THR A 148 -2.24 -3.69 8.27
N THR A 149 -1.35 -3.01 8.98
CA THR A 149 0.06 -3.37 9.01
C THR A 149 0.28 -4.40 10.11
N VAL A 150 0.65 -5.61 9.70
CA VAL A 150 0.80 -6.75 10.62
C VAL A 150 2.22 -6.80 11.15
N ILE A 151 2.31 -6.82 12.47
CA ILE A 151 3.53 -6.93 13.28
C ILE A 151 3.31 -8.00 14.37
N LYS A 152 4.32 -8.33 15.14
CA LYS A 152 4.19 -9.39 16.19
C LYS A 152 3.10 -9.08 17.22
N GLU A 153 2.86 -7.81 17.51
CA GLU A 153 1.88 -7.37 18.49
C GLU A 153 0.43 -7.60 18.07
N ASN A 154 0.14 -7.71 16.77
CA ASN A 154 -1.23 -7.83 16.29
C ASN A 154 -1.52 -9.06 15.44
N ILE A 155 -0.52 -9.86 15.08
CA ILE A 155 -0.74 -11.04 14.22
C ILE A 155 -1.76 -12.02 14.81
N ASP A 156 -1.68 -12.29 16.11
CA ASP A 156 -2.59 -13.21 16.79
C ASP A 156 -3.97 -12.59 17.09
N ASN A 157 -4.12 -11.28 16.92
CA ASN A 157 -5.38 -10.54 17.08
C ASN A 157 -6.19 -10.38 15.77
N LEU A 158 -5.66 -10.83 14.64
CA LEU A 158 -6.36 -10.71 13.35
C LEU A 158 -7.75 -11.36 13.34
N PRO A 159 -8.01 -12.53 14.01
CA PRO A 159 -9.35 -13.12 14.05
C PRO A 159 -10.38 -12.25 14.79
N GLU A 160 -10.00 -11.62 15.90
CA GLU A 160 -10.87 -10.70 16.65
C GLU A 160 -11.12 -9.43 15.86
N LEU A 161 -10.07 -8.83 15.31
CA LEU A 161 -10.18 -7.64 14.44
C LEU A 161 -11.10 -7.92 13.24
N ARG A 162 -10.99 -9.09 12.62
CA ARG A 162 -11.88 -9.51 11.53
C ARG A 162 -13.36 -9.43 11.94
N ASN A 163 -13.70 -9.92 13.13
CA ASN A 163 -15.07 -9.89 13.62
C ASN A 163 -15.57 -8.45 13.81
N GLU A 164 -14.72 -7.56 14.31
CA GLU A 164 -15.03 -6.14 14.44
C GLU A 164 -15.20 -5.46 13.09
N LEU A 165 -14.31 -5.70 12.12
CA LEU A 165 -14.41 -5.14 10.76
C LEU A 165 -15.71 -5.56 10.06
N VAL A 166 -16.10 -6.83 10.16
CA VAL A 166 -17.36 -7.32 9.58
C VAL A 166 -18.56 -6.65 10.26
N ARG A 167 -18.54 -6.50 11.59
CA ARG A 167 -19.58 -5.78 12.36
C ARG A 167 -19.69 -4.31 11.93
N MET A 168 -18.56 -3.67 11.61
CA MET A 168 -18.50 -2.30 11.08
C MET A 168 -18.91 -2.19 9.62
N GLY A 169 -19.21 -3.31 8.93
CA GLY A 169 -19.64 -3.34 7.54
C GLY A 169 -18.50 -3.28 6.52
N VAL A 170 -17.25 -3.43 6.94
CA VAL A 170 -16.10 -3.50 6.03
C VAL A 170 -16.18 -4.78 5.21
N ARG A 171 -16.00 -4.64 3.88
CA ARG A 171 -16.05 -5.76 2.93
C ARG A 171 -14.73 -6.06 2.25
N SER A 172 -13.77 -5.15 2.33
CA SER A 172 -12.43 -5.31 1.77
C SER A 172 -11.39 -4.95 2.83
N TRP A 173 -10.48 -5.86 3.09
CA TRP A 173 -9.46 -5.71 4.11
C TRP A 173 -8.10 -6.10 3.53
N GLN A 174 -7.21 -5.11 3.39
CA GLN A 174 -5.83 -5.36 3.00
C GLN A 174 -4.96 -5.60 4.22
N ILE A 175 -4.21 -6.69 4.24
CA ILE A 175 -3.17 -6.96 5.22
C ILE A 175 -1.79 -6.90 4.56
N GLN A 176 -0.84 -6.29 5.25
CA GLN A 176 0.56 -6.16 4.80
C GLN A 176 1.50 -6.34 5.99
N PRO A 177 2.67 -6.96 5.83
CA PRO A 177 3.63 -7.06 6.92
C PRO A 177 4.30 -5.72 7.18
N GLY A 178 4.58 -5.44 8.45
CA GLY A 178 5.46 -4.34 8.83
C GLY A 178 6.90 -4.64 8.41
N LEU A 179 7.54 -3.67 7.76
CA LEU A 179 8.94 -3.76 7.35
C LEU A 179 9.80 -2.77 8.17
N PRO A 180 11.10 -3.04 8.37
CA PRO A 180 11.98 -2.20 9.20
C PRO A 180 12.34 -0.86 8.53
N ASP A 181 11.30 -0.07 8.24
CA ASP A 181 11.38 1.29 7.75
C ASP A 181 10.78 2.28 8.76
N GLY A 182 11.21 3.52 8.73
CA GLY A 182 10.72 4.58 9.61
C GLY A 182 10.80 4.21 11.09
N ASN A 183 9.68 4.34 11.82
CA ASN A 183 9.62 4.03 13.25
C ASN A 183 9.85 2.54 13.55
N LEU A 184 9.47 1.64 12.63
CA LEU A 184 9.65 0.20 12.83
C LEU A 184 11.12 -0.24 12.67
N ALA A 185 11.95 0.57 12.03
CA ALA A 185 13.39 0.31 11.96
C ALA A 185 14.07 0.34 13.35
N GLU A 186 13.48 1.10 14.28
CA GLU A 186 13.92 1.22 15.68
C GLU A 186 13.29 0.15 16.59
N ASN A 187 12.26 -0.57 16.12
CA ASN A 187 11.50 -1.59 16.86
C ASN A 187 11.54 -2.93 16.11
N ARG A 188 12.72 -3.41 15.79
CA ARG A 188 12.91 -4.60 14.95
C ARG A 188 12.37 -5.89 15.56
N GLU A 189 12.22 -5.95 16.88
CA GLU A 189 11.57 -7.07 17.59
C GLU A 189 10.12 -7.27 17.21
N SER A 190 9.45 -6.22 16.73
CA SER A 190 8.05 -6.28 16.24
C SER A 190 7.91 -6.85 14.83
N ILE A 191 9.02 -7.03 14.09
CA ILE A 191 8.99 -7.51 12.71
C ILE A 191 8.68 -9.01 12.69
N LEU A 192 7.81 -9.40 11.76
CA LEU A 192 7.43 -10.79 11.54
C LEU A 192 8.63 -11.63 11.06
N GLU A 193 8.68 -12.87 11.52
CA GLU A 193 9.61 -13.86 11.01
C GLU A 193 9.07 -14.50 9.72
N PRO A 194 9.92 -15.14 8.89
CA PRO A 194 9.47 -15.78 7.65
C PRO A 194 8.29 -16.74 7.83
N ASP A 195 8.27 -17.54 8.91
CA ASP A 195 7.20 -18.50 9.18
C ASP A 195 5.84 -17.85 9.50
N ASP A 196 5.84 -16.60 9.97
CA ASP A 196 4.59 -15.87 10.21
C ASP A 196 3.84 -15.55 8.90
N PHE A 197 4.56 -15.45 7.77
CA PHE A 197 3.93 -15.28 6.46
C PHE A 197 3.08 -16.49 6.05
N LEU A 198 3.43 -17.70 6.49
CA LEU A 198 2.59 -18.88 6.31
C LEU A 198 1.27 -18.74 7.06
N LYS A 199 1.31 -18.23 8.31
CA LYS A 199 0.10 -17.95 9.09
C LYS A 199 -0.80 -16.92 8.40
N LEU A 200 -0.22 -15.84 7.86
CA LEU A 200 -0.98 -14.80 7.14
C LEU A 200 -1.67 -15.34 5.89
N ILE A 201 -0.98 -16.19 5.11
CA ILE A 201 -1.58 -16.85 3.94
C ILE A 201 -2.73 -17.77 4.37
N ASP A 202 -2.54 -18.56 5.42
CA ASP A 202 -3.56 -19.48 5.92
C ASP A 202 -4.78 -18.72 6.46
N PHE A 203 -4.54 -17.67 7.22
CA PHE A 203 -5.59 -16.78 7.70
C PHE A 203 -6.40 -16.17 6.55
N ALA A 204 -5.74 -15.52 5.60
CA ALA A 204 -6.42 -14.88 4.47
C ALA A 204 -7.19 -15.89 3.60
N TYR A 205 -6.63 -17.10 3.40
CA TYR A 205 -7.30 -18.17 2.68
C TYR A 205 -8.59 -18.64 3.36
N GLU A 206 -8.54 -18.89 4.67
CA GLU A 206 -9.73 -19.34 5.42
C GLU A 206 -10.79 -18.24 5.53
N GLU A 207 -10.42 -16.96 5.72
CA GLU A 207 -11.37 -15.86 5.75
C GLU A 207 -12.05 -15.64 4.39
N ASN A 208 -11.30 -15.69 3.30
CA ASN A 208 -11.88 -15.56 1.96
C ASN A 208 -12.85 -16.71 1.60
N LYS A 209 -12.69 -17.89 2.19
CA LYS A 209 -13.65 -19.00 2.03
C LYS A 209 -14.98 -18.72 2.74
N LYS A 210 -14.96 -17.99 3.86
CA LYS A 210 -16.18 -17.62 4.59
C LYS A 210 -17.03 -16.62 3.79
N GLY A 211 -16.41 -15.71 3.03
CA GLY A 211 -17.08 -14.80 2.12
C GLY A 211 -17.68 -13.54 2.77
N ASP A 212 -17.52 -13.35 4.08
CA ASP A 212 -18.06 -12.19 4.79
C ASP A 212 -17.23 -10.93 4.54
N ILE A 213 -15.92 -11.10 4.38
CA ILE A 213 -14.95 -10.05 4.10
C ILE A 213 -13.88 -10.59 3.15
N TYR A 214 -13.45 -9.80 2.19
CA TYR A 214 -12.36 -10.14 1.28
C TYR A 214 -11.04 -9.67 1.84
N VAL A 215 -10.18 -10.62 2.23
CA VAL A 215 -8.82 -10.33 2.72
C VAL A 215 -7.86 -10.29 1.54
N ALA A 216 -7.37 -9.10 1.24
CA ALA A 216 -6.37 -8.87 0.21
C ALA A 216 -4.97 -8.93 0.81
N LEU A 217 -4.09 -9.75 0.22
CA LEU A 217 -2.69 -9.80 0.58
C LEU A 217 -1.95 -8.69 -0.18
N ALA A 218 -1.19 -7.88 0.53
CA ALA A 218 -0.25 -6.96 -0.11
C ALA A 218 0.82 -7.73 -0.90
N GLU A 219 1.45 -7.09 -1.84
CA GLU A 219 2.36 -7.70 -2.82
C GLU A 219 3.61 -8.35 -2.20
N ASP A 220 3.91 -8.01 -0.97
CA ASP A 220 5.03 -8.54 -0.20
C ASP A 220 4.69 -9.77 0.65
N ILE A 221 3.44 -10.28 0.59
CA ILE A 221 3.01 -11.53 1.22
C ILE A 221 2.78 -12.61 0.17
N GLY A 222 3.60 -13.67 0.19
CA GLY A 222 3.42 -14.93 -0.52
C GLY A 222 3.35 -14.86 -2.05
N TYR A 223 3.85 -15.93 -2.70
CA TYR A 223 3.83 -16.04 -4.15
C TYR A 223 3.71 -17.52 -4.55
N TYR A 224 2.86 -17.82 -5.55
CA TYR A 224 2.78 -19.12 -6.25
C TYR A 224 2.41 -20.33 -5.41
N THR A 225 1.82 -20.16 -4.23
CA THR A 225 1.18 -21.27 -3.53
C THR A 225 -0.28 -21.37 -3.94
N ARG A 226 -0.86 -22.57 -3.82
CA ARG A 226 -2.28 -22.76 -4.16
C ARG A 226 -3.20 -21.89 -3.31
N LYS A 227 -2.92 -21.77 -2.02
CA LYS A 227 -3.72 -20.93 -1.09
C LYS A 227 -3.63 -19.45 -1.48
N GLU A 228 -2.44 -18.97 -1.74
CA GLU A 228 -2.22 -17.57 -2.13
C GLU A 228 -2.93 -17.23 -3.44
N ILE A 229 -2.83 -18.07 -4.47
CA ILE A 229 -3.51 -17.85 -5.75
C ILE A 229 -5.03 -17.78 -5.57
N ILE A 230 -5.62 -18.68 -4.75
CA ILE A 230 -7.06 -18.66 -4.46
C ILE A 230 -7.45 -17.40 -3.68
N THR A 231 -6.64 -17.00 -2.69
CA THR A 231 -6.84 -15.78 -1.91
C THR A 231 -6.84 -14.53 -2.79
N ARG A 232 -5.88 -14.39 -3.70
CA ARG A 232 -5.85 -13.27 -4.65
C ARG A 232 -7.04 -13.27 -5.60
N LYS A 233 -7.48 -14.44 -6.06
CA LYS A 233 -8.69 -14.55 -6.88
C LYS A 233 -9.92 -14.03 -6.14
N ALA A 234 -10.11 -14.44 -4.91
CA ALA A 234 -11.23 -14.01 -4.07
C ALA A 234 -11.20 -12.50 -3.80
N ALA A 235 -10.03 -11.97 -3.40
CA ALA A 235 -9.86 -10.55 -3.12
C ALA A 235 -10.06 -9.65 -4.35
N LEU A 236 -9.72 -10.12 -5.54
CA LEU A 236 -9.95 -9.40 -6.80
C LEU A 236 -11.35 -9.58 -7.36
N GLN A 237 -12.17 -10.45 -6.77
CA GLN A 237 -13.51 -10.82 -7.26
C GLN A 237 -13.52 -11.17 -8.75
N SER A 238 -12.49 -11.90 -9.19
CA SER A 238 -12.23 -12.21 -10.60
C SER A 238 -12.36 -13.71 -10.86
N ASP A 239 -12.95 -14.09 -11.99
CA ASP A 239 -12.98 -15.49 -12.44
C ASP A 239 -11.63 -15.99 -12.95
N LYS A 240 -10.74 -15.07 -13.33
CA LYS A 240 -9.39 -15.42 -13.76
C LYS A 240 -8.51 -15.68 -12.55
N LEU A 241 -7.72 -16.74 -12.60
CA LEU A 241 -6.69 -16.98 -11.60
C LEU A 241 -5.58 -15.93 -11.77
N PRO A 242 -5.29 -15.09 -10.76
CA PRO A 242 -4.20 -14.16 -10.83
C PRO A 242 -2.87 -14.92 -10.80
N VAL A 243 -1.97 -14.50 -11.66
CA VAL A 243 -0.59 -14.99 -11.66
C VAL A 243 0.29 -13.81 -11.28
N TRP A 244 1.15 -14.02 -10.30
CA TRP A 244 2.14 -13.03 -9.94
C TRP A 244 3.19 -12.91 -11.05
N ASP A 245 3.29 -11.75 -11.67
CA ASP A 245 4.24 -11.45 -12.75
C ASP A 245 5.31 -10.44 -12.34
N GLY A 246 5.56 -10.33 -11.04
CA GLY A 246 6.56 -9.48 -10.43
C GLY A 246 6.02 -8.17 -9.88
N CYS A 247 6.90 -7.40 -9.26
CA CYS A 247 6.59 -6.10 -8.68
C CYS A 247 6.10 -5.11 -9.73
N ASN A 248 5.02 -4.38 -9.45
CA ASN A 248 4.43 -3.39 -10.36
C ASN A 248 5.15 -2.05 -10.38
N ALA A 249 6.06 -1.80 -9.43
CA ALA A 249 6.80 -0.55 -9.29
C ALA A 249 7.56 -0.20 -10.58
N GLY A 250 7.27 0.96 -11.18
CA GLY A 250 7.87 1.39 -12.44
C GLY A 250 7.43 0.62 -13.69
N ILE A 251 6.53 -0.37 -13.56
CA ILE A 251 5.97 -1.17 -14.68
C ILE A 251 4.52 -0.79 -14.97
N ARG A 252 3.68 -0.73 -13.93
CA ARG A 252 2.25 -0.37 -13.99
C ARG A 252 1.85 0.61 -12.90
N SER A 253 2.72 0.82 -11.92
CA SER A 253 2.47 1.73 -10.80
C SER A 253 3.62 2.70 -10.60
N LEU A 254 3.28 3.86 -10.03
CA LEU A 254 4.17 4.97 -9.74
C LEU A 254 3.94 5.41 -8.29
N GLY A 255 4.99 5.86 -7.63
CA GLY A 255 4.95 6.53 -6.35
C GLY A 255 5.31 8.02 -6.51
N ILE A 256 4.56 8.88 -5.84
CA ILE A 256 4.83 10.31 -5.76
C ILE A 256 5.01 10.66 -4.28
N SER A 257 6.12 11.31 -3.95
CA SER A 257 6.37 11.77 -2.59
C SER A 257 5.79 13.17 -2.37
N HIS A 258 5.65 13.58 -1.12
CA HIS A 258 5.13 14.90 -0.72
C HIS A 258 5.82 16.10 -1.37
N ASN A 259 7.12 15.97 -1.66
CA ASN A 259 7.96 17.01 -2.28
C ASN A 259 8.03 16.91 -3.82
N GLY A 260 7.25 16.01 -4.42
CA GLY A 260 7.22 15.80 -5.87
C GLY A 260 8.28 14.84 -6.42
N ASP A 261 9.03 14.15 -5.57
CA ASP A 261 9.92 13.09 -6.02
C ASP A 261 9.12 11.91 -6.61
N ILE A 262 9.58 11.42 -7.75
CA ILE A 262 8.98 10.32 -8.48
C ILE A 262 9.77 9.04 -8.21
N THR A 263 9.06 8.01 -7.77
CA THR A 263 9.60 6.68 -7.49
C THR A 263 8.73 5.61 -8.15
N GLY A 264 9.21 4.36 -8.21
CA GLY A 264 8.38 3.25 -8.66
C GLY A 264 7.32 2.82 -7.62
N CYS A 265 7.60 3.05 -6.34
CA CYS A 265 6.74 2.70 -5.21
C CYS A 265 7.05 3.63 -4.03
N THR A 266 6.03 4.17 -3.37
CA THR A 266 6.20 5.04 -2.18
C THR A 266 6.84 4.32 -0.98
N SER A 267 6.79 2.98 -0.95
CA SER A 267 7.47 2.20 0.08
C SER A 267 8.99 2.15 -0.10
N ILE A 268 9.53 2.43 -1.30
CA ILE A 268 10.98 2.46 -1.56
C ILE A 268 11.48 3.89 -1.33
N ARG A 269 12.00 4.16 -0.12
CA ARG A 269 12.39 5.50 0.36
C ARG A 269 13.89 5.79 0.23
N ARG A 270 14.56 5.22 -0.77
CA ARG A 270 16.00 5.33 -0.97
C ARG A 270 16.31 6.29 -2.10
N LYS A 271 17.25 7.23 -1.89
CA LYS A 271 17.65 8.24 -2.88
C LYS A 271 18.02 7.65 -4.25
N GLY A 272 18.66 6.48 -4.28
CA GLY A 272 19.03 5.80 -5.53
C GLY A 272 17.87 5.27 -6.37
N PHE A 273 16.63 5.39 -5.89
CA PHE A 273 15.39 4.94 -6.56
C PHE A 273 14.47 6.12 -6.92
N ILE A 274 14.93 7.37 -6.74
CA ILE A 274 14.23 8.57 -7.20
C ILE A 274 14.56 8.76 -8.68
N GLU A 275 13.54 8.75 -9.53
CA GLU A 275 13.67 8.85 -10.99
C GLU A 275 13.66 10.30 -11.50
N GLY A 276 13.28 11.23 -10.66
CA GLY A 276 13.22 12.67 -10.90
C GLY A 276 12.29 13.38 -9.94
N ASN A 277 12.15 14.69 -10.13
CA ASN A 277 11.25 15.53 -9.34
C ASN A 277 10.37 16.36 -10.26
N VAL A 278 9.08 16.51 -9.94
CA VAL A 278 8.08 17.20 -10.79
C VAL A 278 8.38 18.69 -10.98
N ARG A 279 9.16 19.30 -10.08
CA ARG A 279 9.61 20.71 -10.23
C ARG A 279 10.65 20.90 -11.32
N SER A 280 11.36 19.83 -11.72
CA SER A 280 12.43 19.88 -12.72
C SER A 280 12.10 19.12 -14.00
N ARG A 281 11.23 18.12 -13.94
CA ARG A 281 10.90 17.26 -15.07
C ARG A 281 9.46 16.76 -14.95
N ARG A 282 8.74 16.75 -16.07
CA ARG A 282 7.36 16.26 -16.11
C ARG A 282 7.29 14.77 -15.80
N VAL A 283 6.25 14.37 -15.06
CA VAL A 283 6.03 12.96 -14.72
C VAL A 283 5.81 12.11 -15.97
N SER A 284 5.12 12.65 -16.98
CA SER A 284 4.93 11.98 -18.26
C SER A 284 6.24 11.70 -18.98
N ASP A 285 7.21 12.62 -18.94
CA ASP A 285 8.54 12.44 -19.52
C ASP A 285 9.38 11.44 -18.73
N ILE A 286 9.28 11.46 -17.38
CA ILE A 286 9.95 10.47 -16.53
C ILE A 286 9.40 9.07 -16.81
N TRP A 287 8.07 8.91 -16.91
CA TRP A 287 7.46 7.60 -17.11
C TRP A 287 7.82 6.99 -18.47
N THR A 288 7.88 7.78 -19.52
CA THR A 288 8.13 7.34 -20.89
C THR A 288 9.62 7.17 -21.21
N ASP A 289 10.52 7.68 -20.38
CA ASP A 289 11.97 7.53 -20.57
C ASP A 289 12.38 6.07 -20.38
N GLU A 290 13.11 5.51 -21.35
CA GLU A 290 13.58 4.12 -21.33
C GLU A 290 14.59 3.83 -20.22
N ASN A 291 15.29 4.85 -19.74
CA ASN A 291 16.29 4.76 -18.69
C ASN A 291 15.66 4.88 -17.28
N SER A 292 14.44 5.41 -17.17
CA SER A 292 13.75 5.50 -15.88
C SER A 292 13.32 4.12 -15.40
N PHE A 293 13.35 3.96 -14.09
CA PHE A 293 13.01 2.68 -13.42
C PHE A 293 13.87 1.50 -13.90
N ALA A 294 15.10 1.76 -14.38
CA ALA A 294 16.01 0.73 -14.91
C ALA A 294 16.26 -0.40 -13.90
N TRP A 295 16.31 -0.08 -12.59
CA TRP A 295 16.44 -1.04 -11.51
C TRP A 295 15.34 -2.11 -11.50
N ARG A 296 14.18 -1.81 -12.07
CA ARG A 296 13.03 -2.72 -12.17
C ARG A 296 12.78 -3.17 -13.62
N ARG A 297 12.78 -2.24 -14.58
CA ARG A 297 12.51 -2.53 -16.00
C ARG A 297 13.55 -3.42 -16.64
N GLN A 298 14.81 -3.33 -16.19
CA GLN A 298 15.94 -4.13 -16.69
C GLN A 298 16.36 -5.23 -15.69
N LEU A 299 15.53 -5.50 -14.66
CA LEU A 299 15.78 -6.58 -13.73
C LEU A 299 15.54 -7.92 -14.43
N SER A 300 16.51 -8.82 -14.32
CA SER A 300 16.44 -10.18 -14.86
C SER A 300 16.80 -11.21 -13.80
N GLN A 301 16.33 -12.43 -13.98
CA GLN A 301 16.47 -13.50 -12.97
C GLN A 301 17.94 -13.87 -12.69
N ASP A 302 18.80 -13.81 -13.70
CA ASP A 302 20.23 -14.12 -13.58
C ASP A 302 20.99 -13.20 -12.63
N LYS A 303 20.48 -11.96 -12.44
CA LYS A 303 21.02 -10.98 -11.46
C LYS A 303 20.65 -11.32 -10.02
N LEU A 304 19.62 -12.13 -9.80
CA LEU A 304 19.17 -12.48 -8.46
C LEU A 304 20.13 -13.45 -7.77
N LYS A 305 20.02 -13.54 -6.44
CA LYS A 305 20.83 -14.43 -5.59
C LYS A 305 19.98 -15.57 -5.00
N GLY A 306 20.66 -16.56 -4.45
CA GLY A 306 20.04 -17.67 -3.71
C GLY A 306 18.96 -18.39 -4.52
N PHE A 307 17.92 -18.83 -3.84
CA PHE A 307 16.78 -19.54 -4.42
C PHE A 307 16.11 -18.79 -5.57
N CYS A 308 16.01 -17.46 -5.49
CA CYS A 308 15.36 -16.66 -6.53
C CYS A 308 16.07 -16.76 -7.89
N LYS A 309 17.38 -16.94 -7.92
CA LYS A 309 18.17 -17.10 -9.15
C LYS A 309 17.80 -18.33 -9.94
N THR A 310 17.45 -19.43 -9.26
CA THR A 310 17.15 -20.73 -9.87
C THR A 310 15.66 -21.11 -9.82
N CYS A 311 14.80 -20.19 -9.34
CA CYS A 311 13.38 -20.43 -9.20
C CYS A 311 12.72 -20.68 -10.57
N ILE A 312 11.76 -21.62 -10.61
CA ILE A 312 11.02 -21.94 -11.84
C ILE A 312 10.10 -20.80 -12.30
N TYR A 313 9.69 -19.90 -11.40
CA TYR A 313 8.84 -18.75 -11.69
C TYR A 313 9.67 -17.54 -12.14
N LYS A 314 10.11 -17.56 -13.38
CA LYS A 314 11.05 -16.56 -13.93
C LYS A 314 10.54 -15.12 -13.89
N ASN A 315 9.24 -14.91 -14.09
CA ASN A 315 8.64 -13.57 -14.12
C ASN A 315 8.47 -12.95 -12.73
N CYS A 316 8.62 -13.72 -11.65
CA CYS A 316 8.54 -13.26 -10.28
C CYS A 316 9.59 -12.20 -9.96
N LEU A 317 10.80 -12.39 -10.44
CA LEU A 317 11.96 -11.52 -10.21
C LEU A 317 12.22 -11.24 -8.73
N GLY A 318 12.03 -12.25 -7.87
CA GLY A 318 12.28 -12.17 -6.43
C GLY A 318 11.15 -11.53 -5.60
N GLY A 319 9.95 -11.39 -6.15
CA GLY A 319 8.79 -10.83 -5.43
C GLY A 319 8.88 -9.31 -5.23
N CYS A 320 8.42 -8.83 -4.09
CA CYS A 320 8.45 -7.41 -3.76
C CYS A 320 9.90 -6.89 -3.64
N SER A 321 10.22 -5.84 -4.38
CA SER A 321 11.55 -5.21 -4.34
C SER A 321 11.82 -4.51 -3.01
N ASN A 322 10.77 -3.94 -2.39
CA ASN A 322 10.91 -3.26 -1.10
C ASN A 322 11.32 -4.23 0.01
N VAL A 323 10.72 -5.42 0.07
CA VAL A 323 11.10 -6.45 1.06
C VAL A 323 12.61 -6.76 0.99
N ARG A 324 13.14 -6.97 -0.22
CA ARG A 324 14.56 -7.28 -0.39
C ARG A 324 15.48 -6.11 0.00
N LEU A 325 15.10 -4.91 -0.41
CA LEU A 325 15.85 -3.70 -0.06
C LEU A 325 15.84 -3.44 1.44
N THR A 326 14.68 -3.54 2.07
CA THR A 326 14.51 -3.19 3.49
C THR A 326 15.10 -4.24 4.41
N MET A 327 14.89 -5.54 4.08
CA MET A 327 15.34 -6.64 4.92
C MET A 327 16.83 -7.01 4.72
N HIS A 328 17.37 -6.75 3.52
CA HIS A 328 18.71 -7.23 3.15
C HIS A 328 19.66 -6.14 2.63
N ASP A 329 19.17 -4.91 2.47
CA ASP A 329 19.90 -3.81 1.83
C ASP A 329 20.41 -4.14 0.41
N ASP A 330 19.74 -5.08 -0.28
CA ASP A 330 20.17 -5.61 -1.57
C ASP A 330 18.97 -5.95 -2.46
N LEU A 331 18.82 -5.22 -3.56
CA LEU A 331 17.77 -5.46 -4.56
C LEU A 331 17.82 -6.87 -5.15
N PHE A 332 18.98 -7.49 -5.21
CA PHE A 332 19.20 -8.80 -5.82
C PHE A 332 19.14 -9.95 -4.80
N ALA A 333 18.98 -9.65 -3.52
CA ALA A 333 18.92 -10.66 -2.48
C ALA A 333 17.83 -11.70 -2.72
N GLU A 334 18.02 -12.88 -2.20
CA GLU A 334 16.96 -13.88 -2.06
C GLU A 334 15.83 -13.34 -1.18
N ASN A 335 14.59 -13.49 -1.63
CA ASN A 335 13.44 -13.18 -0.78
C ASN A 335 13.16 -14.34 0.18
N LYS A 336 13.65 -14.23 1.41
CA LYS A 336 13.46 -15.22 2.47
C LYS A 336 12.02 -15.32 2.99
N TYR A 337 11.19 -14.32 2.69
CA TYR A 337 9.77 -14.26 3.05
C TYR A 337 8.85 -14.85 1.97
N CYS A 338 9.42 -15.44 0.93
CA CYS A 338 8.67 -16.08 -0.13
C CYS A 338 8.02 -17.39 0.37
N VAL A 339 6.70 -17.40 0.51
CA VAL A 339 5.94 -18.54 1.02
C VAL A 339 6.16 -19.81 0.17
N TYR A 340 6.32 -19.69 -1.16
CA TYR A 340 6.65 -20.82 -2.02
C TYR A 340 8.01 -21.46 -1.66
N ASN A 341 9.01 -20.64 -1.35
CA ASN A 341 10.32 -21.14 -0.90
C ASN A 341 10.24 -21.77 0.49
N LEU A 342 9.52 -21.12 1.43
CA LEU A 342 9.32 -21.64 2.78
C LEU A 342 8.65 -23.02 2.77
N GLN A 343 7.58 -23.21 2.00
CA GLN A 343 6.89 -24.49 1.90
C GLN A 343 7.76 -25.62 1.33
N LYS A 344 8.65 -25.32 0.38
CA LYS A 344 9.58 -26.31 -0.14
C LYS A 344 10.58 -26.80 0.91
N ASN A 345 11.07 -25.89 1.75
CA ASN A 345 12.02 -26.24 2.80
C ASN A 345 11.39 -27.06 3.93
N ILE A 346 10.07 -26.96 4.15
CA ILE A 346 9.34 -27.79 5.12
C ILE A 346 9.09 -29.20 4.56
N SER A 347 9.02 -29.36 3.24
CA SER A 347 8.71 -30.63 2.56
C SER A 347 9.96 -31.42 2.15
N ALA A 348 11.16 -30.88 2.37
CA ALA A 348 12.44 -31.51 2.09
C ALA A 348 13.10 -32.03 3.37
#